data_4c3d9cea1a70470b151e1ce1fb4622b9
#
_entry.id   4c3d9cea1a70470b151e1ce1fb4622b9
#
_cell.length_a   1.000
_cell.length_b   1.000
_cell.length_c   1.000
_cell.angle_alpha   90.00
_cell.angle_beta   90.00
_cell.angle_gamma   90.00
#
_symmetry.space_group_name_H-M   'P 1'
#
loop_
_entity.id
_entity.type
_entity.pdbx_description
1 polymer ?
#
loop_
_entity_poly.entity_id
_entity_poly.type
_entity_poly.pdbx_seq_one_letter_code
_entity_poly.pdbx_strand_id
1 'polypeptide(L)'
;MKFWEKIAGETIGAEIAEAAIVLPLMFTLLLGIYWFGRAYNIYATITHAAREGARAATASTCATCGNTALIESQVATRVAQALQASKLDPAQVTPLLPNPVLKDCQTGAAVIPACASSPAICFASNVRLNDPSTGPAACGVSVSFQYPYQFYLPFTSLNGQLIQLKADVQTTGED
;
A
#
# COMPACT_ATOMS: atom_id res chain seq x y z
N MET A 1 3.42 38.35 -55.25
CA MET A 1 3.32 38.36 -53.76
C MET A 1 2.29 37.38 -53.18
N LYS A 2 1.20 37.02 -53.86
CA LYS A 2 0.17 36.08 -53.35
C LYS A 2 0.61 34.62 -53.19
N PHE A 3 1.68 34.17 -53.81
CA PHE A 3 2.14 32.78 -53.75
C PHE A 3 2.84 32.45 -52.41
N TRP A 4 3.58 33.38 -51.87
CA TRP A 4 4.28 33.23 -50.60
C TRP A 4 3.35 33.26 -49.37
N GLU A 5 2.26 34.03 -49.41
CA GLU A 5 1.24 34.05 -48.39
C GLU A 5 0.50 32.71 -48.30
N LYS A 6 0.30 32.02 -49.41
CA LYS A 6 -0.37 30.72 -49.44
C LYS A 6 0.50 29.60 -48.83
N ILE A 7 1.82 29.65 -49.06
CA ILE A 7 2.76 28.68 -48.51
C ILE A 7 2.92 28.88 -46.99
N ALA A 8 2.96 30.13 -46.50
CA ALA A 8 3.01 30.44 -45.07
C ALA A 8 1.74 29.98 -44.34
N GLY A 9 0.56 30.07 -44.99
CA GLY A 9 -0.69 29.58 -44.44
C GLY A 9 -0.75 28.03 -44.33
N GLU A 10 -0.14 27.32 -45.26
CA GLU A 10 -0.07 25.86 -45.23
C GLU A 10 0.87 25.32 -44.14
N THR A 11 1.99 25.99 -43.85
CA THR A 11 2.91 25.61 -42.78
C THR A 11 2.32 25.86 -41.41
N ILE A 12 1.64 26.97 -41.18
CA ILE A 12 0.94 27.28 -39.92
C ILE A 12 -0.18 26.25 -39.68
N GLY A 13 -0.91 25.84 -40.68
CA GLY A 13 -1.93 24.79 -40.58
C GLY A 13 -1.37 23.43 -40.21
N ALA A 14 -0.21 23.07 -40.73
CA ALA A 14 0.47 21.83 -40.38
C ALA A 14 0.98 21.84 -38.94
N GLU A 15 1.56 22.93 -38.47
CA GLU A 15 2.02 23.09 -37.08
C GLU A 15 0.85 22.99 -36.06
N ILE A 16 -0.28 23.61 -36.40
CA ILE A 16 -1.48 23.53 -35.56
C ILE A 16 -2.04 22.09 -35.51
N ALA A 17 -2.04 21.40 -36.65
CA ALA A 17 -2.50 20.00 -36.70
C ALA A 17 -1.58 19.07 -35.92
N GLU A 18 -0.26 19.26 -35.96
CA GLU A 18 0.70 18.51 -35.16
C GLU A 18 0.52 18.77 -33.66
N ALA A 19 0.41 20.04 -33.27
CA ALA A 19 0.15 20.40 -31.88
C ALA A 19 -1.18 19.81 -31.36
N ALA A 20 -2.22 19.75 -32.18
CA ALA A 20 -3.52 19.19 -31.82
C ALA A 20 -3.45 17.70 -31.52
N ILE A 21 -2.52 16.96 -32.07
CA ILE A 21 -2.29 15.53 -31.78
C ILE A 21 -1.36 15.36 -30.58
N VAL A 22 -0.29 16.14 -30.50
CA VAL A 22 0.72 16.02 -29.45
C VAL A 22 0.19 16.46 -28.07
N LEU A 23 -0.59 17.53 -28.01
CA LEU A 23 -1.12 18.07 -26.77
C LEU A 23 -1.96 17.07 -25.97
N PRO A 24 -2.97 16.39 -26.53
CA PRO A 24 -3.74 15.39 -25.79
C PRO A 24 -2.87 14.22 -25.29
N LEU A 25 -1.89 13.81 -26.08
CA LEU A 25 -0.96 12.73 -25.72
C LEU A 25 -0.08 13.15 -24.53
N MET A 26 0.45 14.36 -24.54
CA MET A 26 1.20 14.94 -23.43
C MET A 26 0.35 15.03 -22.17
N PHE A 27 -0.89 15.49 -22.28
CA PHE A 27 -1.81 15.59 -21.13
C PHE A 27 -2.15 14.22 -20.52
N THR A 28 -2.41 13.22 -21.34
CA THR A 28 -2.69 11.86 -20.84
C THR A 28 -1.48 11.26 -20.11
N LEU A 29 -0.27 11.53 -20.61
CA LEU A 29 0.97 11.09 -19.99
C LEU A 29 1.19 11.80 -18.64
N LEU A 30 1.01 13.12 -18.57
CA LEU A 30 1.13 13.88 -17.32
C LEU A 30 0.10 13.45 -16.28
N LEU A 31 -1.14 13.22 -16.68
CA LEU A 31 -2.17 12.67 -15.80
C LEU A 31 -1.81 11.27 -15.29
N GLY A 32 -1.27 10.43 -16.17
CA GLY A 32 -0.77 9.11 -15.78
C GLY A 32 0.30 9.20 -14.69
N ILE A 33 1.33 10.02 -14.91
CA ILE A 33 2.41 10.24 -13.93
C ILE A 33 1.84 10.72 -12.58
N TYR A 34 0.91 11.68 -12.61
CA TYR A 34 0.31 12.21 -11.40
C TYR A 34 -0.45 11.14 -10.59
N TRP A 35 -1.31 10.36 -11.26
CA TRP A 35 -2.13 9.36 -10.58
C TRP A 35 -1.32 8.17 -10.08
N PHE A 36 -0.38 7.68 -10.88
CA PHE A 36 0.52 6.61 -10.46
C PHE A 36 1.45 7.06 -9.33
N GLY A 37 1.99 8.27 -9.40
CA GLY A 37 2.79 8.85 -8.32
C GLY A 37 2.02 8.95 -7.01
N ARG A 38 0.75 9.35 -7.07
CA ARG A 38 -0.13 9.38 -5.90
C ARG A 38 -0.42 7.97 -5.35
N ALA A 39 -0.73 7.01 -6.21
CA ALA A 39 -0.95 5.62 -5.80
C ALA A 39 0.29 5.02 -5.12
N TYR A 40 1.47 5.27 -5.70
CA TYR A 40 2.74 4.84 -5.13
C TYR A 40 3.03 5.47 -3.76
N ASN A 41 2.74 6.75 -3.60
CA ASN A 41 2.89 7.44 -2.32
C ASN A 41 2.00 6.82 -1.23
N ILE A 42 0.73 6.55 -1.54
CA ILE A 42 -0.18 5.88 -0.61
C ILE A 42 0.31 4.46 -0.29
N TYR A 43 0.75 3.70 -1.31
CA TYR A 43 1.31 2.36 -1.12
C TYR A 43 2.53 2.37 -0.20
N ALA A 44 3.46 3.29 -0.40
CA ALA A 44 4.63 3.46 0.46
C ALA A 44 4.22 3.80 1.90
N THR A 45 3.24 4.68 2.06
CA THR A 45 2.71 5.11 3.37
C THR A 45 2.06 3.96 4.13
N ILE A 46 1.19 3.18 3.49
CA ILE A 46 0.53 2.04 4.16
C ILE A 46 1.53 0.93 4.52
N THR A 47 2.52 0.71 3.66
CA THR A 47 3.61 -0.25 3.95
C THR A 47 4.46 0.23 5.12
N HIS A 48 4.76 1.53 5.20
CA HIS A 48 5.46 2.11 6.34
C HIS A 48 4.65 1.97 7.63
N ALA A 49 3.34 2.27 7.60
CA ALA A 49 2.46 2.11 8.75
C ALA A 49 2.39 0.65 9.23
N ALA A 50 2.33 -0.31 8.30
CA ALA A 50 2.38 -1.73 8.63
C ALA A 50 3.69 -2.14 9.31
N ARG A 51 4.83 -1.61 8.84
CA ARG A 51 6.15 -1.84 9.46
C ARG A 51 6.24 -1.26 10.86
N GLU A 52 5.72 -0.06 11.09
CA GLU A 52 5.66 0.54 12.42
C GLU A 52 4.80 -0.29 13.37
N GLY A 53 3.65 -0.79 12.92
CA GLY A 53 2.83 -1.71 13.69
C GLY A 53 3.56 -3.01 14.03
N ALA A 54 4.22 -3.62 13.06
CA ALA A 54 4.98 -4.85 13.24
C ALA A 54 6.17 -4.63 14.19
N ARG A 55 6.92 -3.53 14.02
CA ARG A 55 8.01 -3.16 14.92
C ARG A 55 7.54 -2.92 16.35
N ALA A 56 6.42 -2.24 16.54
CA ALA A 56 5.83 -2.04 17.86
C ALA A 56 5.43 -3.38 18.51
N ALA A 57 4.96 -4.34 17.71
CA ALA A 57 4.57 -5.66 18.18
C ALA A 57 5.77 -6.54 18.59
N THR A 58 6.94 -6.33 17.97
CA THR A 58 8.18 -7.06 18.30
C THR A 58 9.01 -6.37 19.38
N ALA A 59 8.82 -5.07 19.60
CA ALA A 59 9.57 -4.34 20.61
C ALA A 59 9.21 -4.86 22.01
N SER A 60 10.21 -5.28 22.77
CA SER A 60 10.03 -5.65 24.17
C SER A 60 9.66 -4.42 24.99
N THR A 61 8.51 -4.46 25.64
CA THR A 61 8.00 -3.29 26.40
C THR A 61 8.74 -3.08 27.72
N CYS A 62 9.45 -4.09 28.22
CA CYS A 62 10.21 -3.98 29.46
C CYS A 62 11.12 -5.21 29.66
N ALA A 63 12.42 -4.97 29.91
CA ALA A 63 13.41 -6.03 30.16
C ALA A 63 13.15 -6.86 31.43
N THR A 64 12.37 -6.34 32.38
CA THR A 64 12.11 -6.96 33.67
C THR A 64 10.64 -7.30 33.92
N CYS A 65 9.71 -6.91 33.05
CA CYS A 65 8.27 -7.01 33.26
C CYS A 65 7.63 -8.27 32.64
N GLY A 66 8.40 -9.18 32.07
CA GLY A 66 7.87 -10.27 31.26
C GLY A 66 7.30 -9.71 29.93
N ASN A 67 7.90 -10.10 28.82
CA ASN A 67 7.50 -9.63 27.49
C ASN A 67 6.07 -10.10 27.17
N THR A 68 5.10 -9.24 27.45
CA THR A 68 3.74 -9.45 26.97
C THR A 68 3.67 -8.92 25.54
N ALA A 69 3.53 -9.81 24.57
CA ALA A 69 3.27 -9.42 23.19
C ALA A 69 2.09 -8.44 23.14
N LEU A 70 2.21 -7.40 22.33
CA LEU A 70 1.11 -6.46 22.14
C LEU A 70 -0.10 -7.22 21.61
N ILE A 71 -1.25 -6.89 22.15
CA ILE A 71 -2.52 -7.42 21.65
C ILE A 71 -2.90 -6.70 20.34
N GLU A 72 -3.69 -7.36 19.53
CA GLU A 72 -4.17 -6.90 18.23
C GLU A 72 -4.65 -5.44 18.23
N SER A 73 -5.41 -5.02 19.23
CA SER A 73 -5.95 -3.66 19.33
C SER A 73 -4.86 -2.59 19.53
N GLN A 74 -3.78 -2.92 20.21
CA GLN A 74 -2.64 -2.00 20.41
C GLN A 74 -1.84 -1.85 19.13
N VAL A 75 -1.61 -2.93 18.38
CA VAL A 75 -0.97 -2.88 17.06
C VAL A 75 -1.82 -2.06 16.10
N ALA A 76 -3.14 -2.32 16.06
CA ALA A 76 -4.07 -1.56 15.23
C ALA A 76 -4.06 -0.06 15.55
N THR A 77 -3.96 0.30 16.83
CA THR A 77 -3.85 1.71 17.26
C THR A 77 -2.55 2.34 16.75
N ARG A 78 -1.42 1.65 16.80
CA ARG A 78 -0.14 2.17 16.29
C ARG A 78 -0.19 2.38 14.78
N VAL A 79 -0.72 1.42 14.04
CA VAL A 79 -0.90 1.57 12.58
C VAL A 79 -1.84 2.73 12.26
N ALA A 80 -2.95 2.86 12.99
CA ALA A 80 -3.89 3.98 12.82
C ALA A 80 -3.22 5.35 13.03
N GLN A 81 -2.40 5.48 14.07
CA GLN A 81 -1.64 6.71 14.33
C GLN A 81 -0.68 7.04 13.19
N ALA A 82 0.04 6.04 12.66
CA ALA A 82 0.94 6.22 11.52
C ALA A 82 0.20 6.65 10.24
N LEU A 83 -0.98 6.08 9.98
CA LEU A 83 -1.84 6.46 8.86
C LEU A 83 -2.34 7.90 9.00
N GLN A 84 -2.83 8.28 10.20
CA GLN A 84 -3.30 9.63 10.48
C GLN A 84 -2.19 10.68 10.36
N ALA A 85 -0.99 10.38 10.82
CA ALA A 85 0.18 11.25 10.65
C ALA A 85 0.47 11.56 9.18
N SER A 86 0.14 10.62 8.29
CA SER A 86 0.26 10.74 6.84
C SER A 86 -1.02 11.23 6.15
N LYS A 87 -2.01 11.70 6.91
CA LYS A 87 -3.31 12.20 6.41
C LYS A 87 -4.15 11.14 5.66
N LEU A 88 -3.94 9.87 5.96
CA LEU A 88 -4.80 8.78 5.52
C LEU A 88 -5.84 8.48 6.61
N ASP A 89 -7.07 8.19 6.20
CA ASP A 89 -8.16 7.88 7.11
C ASP A 89 -8.12 6.39 7.52
N PRO A 90 -7.83 6.05 8.79
CA PRO A 90 -7.79 4.67 9.23
C PRO A 90 -9.13 3.92 9.13
N ALA A 91 -10.26 4.65 9.09
CA ALA A 91 -11.59 4.05 8.96
C ALA A 91 -11.82 3.39 7.58
N GLN A 92 -11.02 3.76 6.57
CA GLN A 92 -11.08 3.16 5.24
C GLN A 92 -10.29 1.87 5.10
N VAL A 93 -9.52 1.51 6.12
CA VAL A 93 -8.74 0.26 6.14
C VAL A 93 -9.69 -0.93 6.19
N THR A 94 -9.44 -1.91 5.34
CA THR A 94 -10.19 -3.17 5.30
C THR A 94 -9.23 -4.37 5.45
N PRO A 95 -9.73 -5.53 5.94
CA PRO A 95 -8.91 -6.72 6.06
C PRO A 95 -8.34 -7.14 4.70
N LEU A 96 -7.15 -7.71 4.70
CA LEU A 96 -6.55 -8.25 3.49
C LEU A 96 -7.34 -9.49 3.02
N LEU A 97 -7.87 -9.44 1.81
CA LEU A 97 -8.61 -10.54 1.21
C LEU A 97 -7.90 -11.06 -0.06
N PRO A 98 -7.75 -12.41 -0.21
CA PRO A 98 -7.99 -13.43 0.79
C PRO A 98 -7.03 -13.30 1.98
N ASN A 99 -7.44 -13.74 3.16
CA ASN A 99 -6.57 -13.73 4.33
C ASN A 99 -5.31 -14.56 4.06
N PRO A 100 -4.12 -14.04 4.42
CA PRO A 100 -2.89 -14.81 4.25
C PRO A 100 -2.93 -16.07 5.13
N VAL A 101 -2.55 -17.19 4.56
CA VAL A 101 -2.37 -18.44 5.32
C VAL A 101 -0.96 -18.44 5.89
N LEU A 102 -0.86 -18.15 7.18
CA LEU A 102 0.39 -18.12 7.93
C LEU A 102 0.61 -19.48 8.63
N LYS A 103 1.84 -19.76 9.02
CA LYS A 103 2.17 -20.96 9.81
C LYS A 103 2.67 -20.55 11.19
N ASP A 104 2.15 -21.22 12.21
CA ASP A 104 2.67 -21.09 13.56
C ASP A 104 4.14 -21.53 13.62
N CYS A 105 4.94 -20.77 14.36
CA CYS A 105 6.37 -20.97 14.41
C CYS A 105 6.80 -22.26 15.10
N GLN A 106 6.05 -22.69 16.11
CA GLN A 106 6.39 -23.88 16.93
C GLN A 106 5.74 -25.14 16.36
N THR A 107 4.48 -25.07 16.02
CA THR A 107 3.69 -26.26 15.62
C THR A 107 3.64 -26.46 14.11
N GLY A 108 3.91 -25.42 13.32
CA GLY A 108 3.73 -25.43 11.87
C GLY A 108 2.28 -25.47 11.41
N ALA A 109 1.32 -25.39 12.34
CA ALA A 109 -0.10 -25.35 12.03
C ALA A 109 -0.48 -24.06 11.30
N ALA A 110 -1.54 -24.10 10.49
CA ALA A 110 -2.06 -22.93 9.85
C ALA A 110 -2.65 -21.95 10.87
N VAL A 111 -2.25 -20.68 10.79
CA VAL A 111 -2.72 -19.58 11.60
C VAL A 111 -3.49 -18.60 10.73
N ILE A 112 -4.69 -18.24 11.14
CA ILE A 112 -5.46 -17.15 10.53
C ILE A 112 -5.21 -15.91 11.37
N PRO A 113 -4.76 -14.79 10.78
CA PRO A 113 -4.57 -13.54 11.49
C PRO A 113 -5.87 -13.09 12.17
N ALA A 114 -5.77 -12.64 13.42
CA ALA A 114 -6.88 -11.95 14.08
C ALA A 114 -6.99 -10.53 13.53
N CYS A 115 -8.20 -10.08 13.22
CA CYS A 115 -8.42 -8.75 12.65
C CYS A 115 -9.21 -7.89 13.64
N ALA A 116 -8.67 -6.70 13.95
CA ALA A 116 -9.37 -5.69 14.73
C ALA A 116 -10.63 -5.22 13.99
N SER A 117 -11.61 -4.77 14.74
CA SER A 117 -12.88 -4.30 14.14
C SER A 117 -12.78 -2.88 13.60
N SER A 118 -11.95 -2.02 14.18
CA SER A 118 -11.75 -0.64 13.73
C SER A 118 -10.44 -0.04 14.29
N PRO A 119 -9.47 0.30 13.43
CA PRO A 119 -9.39 -0.04 12.01
C PRO A 119 -9.22 -1.56 11.79
N ALA A 120 -9.68 -2.05 10.64
CA ALA A 120 -9.70 -3.48 10.32
C ALA A 120 -8.31 -3.97 9.88
N ILE A 121 -7.38 -3.99 10.82
CA ILE A 121 -5.99 -4.43 10.65
C ILE A 121 -5.84 -5.84 11.21
N CYS A 122 -5.28 -6.73 10.42
CA CYS A 122 -5.08 -8.12 10.80
C CYS A 122 -3.65 -8.30 11.34
N PHE A 123 -3.55 -8.99 12.47
CA PHE A 123 -2.31 -9.24 13.18
C PHE A 123 -2.18 -10.72 13.52
N ALA A 124 -0.99 -11.27 13.36
CA ALA A 124 -0.63 -12.59 13.86
C ALA A 124 0.75 -12.55 14.51
N SER A 125 0.84 -13.07 15.71
CA SER A 125 2.09 -13.29 16.44
C SER A 125 2.59 -14.72 16.26
N ASN A 126 3.85 -14.97 16.58
CA ASN A 126 4.48 -16.29 16.53
C ASN A 126 4.37 -16.96 15.15
N VAL A 127 4.56 -16.18 14.08
CA VAL A 127 4.47 -16.66 12.71
C VAL A 127 5.83 -17.14 12.25
N ARG A 128 5.87 -18.29 11.57
CA ARG A 128 7.09 -18.79 10.95
C ARG A 128 7.35 -18.04 9.64
N LEU A 129 8.51 -17.40 9.56
CA LEU A 129 8.90 -16.54 8.43
C LEU A 129 9.78 -17.27 7.41
N ASN A 130 10.42 -18.36 7.80
CA ASN A 130 11.31 -19.12 6.91
C ASN A 130 10.71 -20.47 6.51
N ASP A 131 11.20 -21.00 5.40
CA ASP A 131 10.88 -22.37 4.99
C ASP A 131 11.48 -23.39 5.98
N PRO A 132 10.72 -24.44 6.37
CA PRO A 132 11.22 -25.48 7.26
C PRO A 132 12.52 -26.16 6.82
N SER A 133 12.79 -26.15 5.51
CA SER A 133 13.98 -26.77 4.92
C SER A 133 15.26 -25.91 5.02
N THR A 134 15.14 -24.62 5.37
CA THR A 134 16.26 -23.67 5.28
C THR A 134 17.02 -23.42 6.57
N GLY A 135 16.61 -24.05 7.68
CA GLY A 135 17.29 -23.92 8.98
C GLY A 135 16.36 -23.82 10.18
N PRO A 136 16.86 -23.36 11.33
CA PRO A 136 16.06 -23.18 12.53
C PRO A 136 14.89 -22.23 12.26
N ALA A 137 13.79 -22.43 13.00
CA ALA A 137 12.59 -21.62 12.82
C ALA A 137 12.87 -20.14 13.11
N ALA A 138 12.69 -19.29 12.13
CA ALA A 138 12.69 -17.86 12.31
C ALA A 138 11.24 -17.42 12.63
N CYS A 139 11.03 -17.00 13.86
CA CYS A 139 9.72 -16.59 14.37
C CYS A 139 9.56 -15.07 14.31
N GLY A 140 8.35 -14.61 14.06
CA GLY A 140 8.08 -13.19 13.98
C GLY A 140 6.58 -12.89 14.07
N VAL A 141 6.25 -11.71 13.60
CA VAL A 141 4.88 -11.19 13.53
C VAL A 141 4.50 -10.84 12.10
N SER A 142 3.21 -10.91 11.81
CA SER A 142 2.63 -10.46 10.54
C SER A 142 1.57 -9.41 10.81
N VAL A 143 1.63 -8.31 10.06
CA VAL A 143 0.63 -7.23 10.03
C VAL A 143 0.15 -7.08 8.61
N SER A 144 -1.15 -7.24 8.38
CA SER A 144 -1.72 -7.15 7.04
C SER A 144 -3.04 -6.40 7.01
N PHE A 145 -3.23 -5.59 5.98
CA PHE A 145 -4.48 -4.86 5.68
C PHE A 145 -4.46 -4.36 4.25
N GLN A 146 -5.56 -3.80 3.81
CA GLN A 146 -5.65 -3.14 2.51
C GLN A 146 -6.33 -1.78 2.63
N TYR A 147 -5.98 -0.88 1.70
CA TYR A 147 -6.48 0.48 1.65
C TYR A 147 -7.09 0.78 0.28
N PRO A 148 -8.30 1.32 0.20
CA PRO A 148 -8.95 1.62 -1.07
C PRO A 148 -8.30 2.83 -1.73
N TYR A 149 -8.02 2.72 -3.02
CA TYR A 149 -7.56 3.80 -3.85
C TYR A 149 -8.41 3.91 -5.11
N GLN A 150 -8.79 5.12 -5.47
CA GLN A 150 -9.60 5.40 -6.65
C GLN A 150 -8.82 6.25 -7.65
N PHE A 151 -8.77 5.78 -8.90
CA PHE A 151 -8.28 6.58 -10.01
C PHE A 151 -9.40 7.46 -10.56
N TYR A 152 -9.06 8.71 -10.90
CA TYR A 152 -9.92 9.63 -11.63
C TYR A 152 -9.25 9.97 -12.96
N LEU A 153 -9.43 9.12 -13.94
CA LEU A 153 -8.91 9.35 -15.28
C LEU A 153 -10.02 9.90 -16.16
N PRO A 154 -9.85 11.08 -16.79
CA PRO A 154 -10.84 11.61 -17.72
C PRO A 154 -11.01 10.65 -18.89
N PHE A 155 -12.23 10.54 -19.40
CA PHE A 155 -12.59 9.74 -20.57
C PHE A 155 -12.42 8.21 -20.45
N THR A 156 -12.37 7.65 -19.23
CA THR A 156 -12.28 6.20 -19.01
C THR A 156 -13.43 5.68 -18.16
N SER A 157 -13.84 4.44 -18.41
CA SER A 157 -14.81 3.71 -17.58
C SER A 157 -14.19 3.20 -16.25
N LEU A 158 -12.89 3.41 -16.06
CA LEU A 158 -12.17 3.05 -14.82
C LEU A 158 -12.47 4.00 -13.68
N ASN A 159 -13.09 5.14 -13.95
CA ASN A 159 -13.55 6.05 -12.91
C ASN A 159 -14.61 5.38 -12.05
N GLY A 160 -14.35 5.33 -10.74
CA GLY A 160 -15.23 4.67 -9.77
C GLY A 160 -14.81 3.26 -9.38
N GLN A 161 -13.86 2.64 -10.06
CA GLN A 161 -13.30 1.37 -9.60
C GLN A 161 -12.34 1.61 -8.43
N LEU A 162 -12.62 0.93 -7.32
CA LEU A 162 -11.74 0.93 -6.15
C LEU A 162 -10.68 -0.14 -6.33
N ILE A 163 -9.43 0.27 -6.35
CA ILE A 163 -8.28 -0.63 -6.32
C ILE A 163 -7.83 -0.77 -4.87
N GLN A 164 -7.69 -2.01 -4.40
CA GLN A 164 -7.22 -2.27 -3.05
C GLN A 164 -5.70 -2.34 -3.05
N LEU A 165 -5.05 -1.36 -2.44
CA LEU A 165 -3.62 -1.37 -2.19
C LEU A 165 -3.34 -2.22 -0.96
N LYS A 166 -2.55 -3.26 -1.12
CA LYS A 166 -2.29 -4.26 -0.08
C LYS A 166 -1.00 -3.93 0.67
N ALA A 167 -1.05 -3.99 1.98
CA ALA A 167 0.11 -3.98 2.86
C ALA A 167 0.14 -5.31 3.61
N ASP A 168 1.21 -6.06 3.45
CA ASP A 168 1.51 -7.29 4.19
C ASP A 168 2.98 -7.23 4.59
N VAL A 169 3.24 -7.14 5.87
CA VAL A 169 4.58 -6.99 6.43
C VAL A 169 4.78 -8.05 7.50
N GLN A 170 5.87 -8.78 7.33
CA GLN A 170 6.35 -9.77 8.28
C GLN A 170 7.72 -9.33 8.78
N THR A 171 7.95 -9.40 10.09
CA THR A 171 9.22 -9.05 10.71
C THR A 171 9.58 -10.03 11.80
N THR A 172 10.87 -10.35 11.93
CA THR A 172 11.40 -11.12 13.04
C THR A 172 11.36 -10.30 14.32
N GLY A 173 11.16 -10.94 15.47
CA GLY A 173 11.44 -10.33 16.75
C GLY A 173 12.93 -10.04 16.84
N GLU A 174 13.29 -8.85 17.30
CA GLU A 174 14.67 -8.57 17.72
C GLU A 174 14.83 -9.23 19.11
N ASP A 175 15.77 -10.18 19.20
CA ASP A 175 16.20 -10.80 20.47
C ASP A 175 17.02 -9.81 21.31
#